data_67fc15b3deea7bff1a25ca6bcc898922
#
_entry.id   67fc15b3deea7bff1a25ca6bcc898922
#
_cell.length_a   1.000
_cell.length_b   1.000
_cell.length_c   1.000
_cell.angle_alpha   90.00
_cell.angle_beta   90.00
_cell.angle_gamma   90.00
#
_symmetry.space_group_name_H-M   'P 1'
#
loop_
_entity.id
_entity.type
_entity.pdbx_description
1 polymer ?
#
loop_
_entity_poly.entity_id
_entity_poly.type
_entity_poly.pdbx_seq_one_letter_code
_entity_poly.pdbx_strand_id
1 'polypeptide(L)'
;MIIAHRAGTGDFPENTLLALANAVEAGVDGVWVTVQASGDGVPVLYRPADLATLTNGSGPVNSHTAQQLQQLNAGWNFTGGDGGHPYRQQPAYFPTLAQAIAALPAEMPVFLDLKQTPAQPLVSAVAQVLRETGATRRSVVYSTDADITAEAIAEGLQVAESRDATRLRLLNMAVNRRCDPAPDPGKWAGFEMHRDITVTEKFTLGIGVSPINAELWDPASVECFTAGSDMKVIGFAVNTLDDYQLAEKAGMDAVLVDSPLAAQRWRGR
;
A
#
# COMPACT_ATOMS: atom_id res chain seq x y z
N MET A 1 5.78 5.16 12.69
CA MET A 1 4.33 4.88 12.52
C MET A 1 4.13 3.44 12.05
N ILE A 2 3.03 2.78 12.47
CA ILE A 2 2.60 1.47 11.92
C ILE A 2 1.42 1.70 10.99
N ILE A 3 1.54 1.29 9.73
CA ILE A 3 0.51 1.43 8.69
C ILE A 3 0.01 0.03 8.32
N ALA A 4 -1.32 -0.19 8.38
CA ALA A 4 -1.93 -1.48 8.05
C ALA A 4 -2.03 -1.67 6.53
N HIS A 5 -1.28 -2.61 5.96
CA HIS A 5 -1.33 -2.96 4.54
C HIS A 5 -2.67 -3.59 4.18
N ARG A 6 -3.41 -2.96 3.24
CA ARG A 6 -4.78 -3.32 2.86
C ARG A 6 -5.70 -3.51 4.06
N ALA A 7 -5.51 -2.63 5.07
CA ALA A 7 -6.19 -2.68 6.36
C ALA A 7 -5.86 -3.91 7.23
N GLY A 8 -4.76 -4.64 6.97
CA GLY A 8 -4.34 -5.79 7.76
C GLY A 8 -4.64 -7.13 7.08
N THR A 9 -4.12 -7.32 5.87
CA THR A 9 -4.33 -8.50 5.01
C THR A 9 -3.90 -9.83 5.64
N GLY A 10 -3.02 -9.80 6.65
CA GLY A 10 -2.58 -11.01 7.38
C GLY A 10 -3.52 -11.46 8.48
N ASP A 11 -4.40 -10.59 8.96
CA ASP A 11 -5.29 -10.88 10.09
C ASP A 11 -6.75 -11.08 9.66
N PHE A 12 -7.21 -10.31 8.67
CA PHE A 12 -8.61 -10.25 8.22
C PHE A 12 -8.71 -10.13 6.71
N PRO A 13 -9.89 -10.42 6.11
CA PRO A 13 -10.12 -10.18 4.68
C PRO A 13 -9.77 -8.73 4.30
N GLU A 14 -8.79 -8.58 3.42
CA GLU A 14 -8.20 -7.28 3.05
C GLU A 14 -9.23 -6.30 2.48
N ASN A 15 -8.99 -4.99 2.69
CA ASN A 15 -9.79 -3.92 2.11
C ASN A 15 -11.29 -3.98 2.49
N THR A 16 -11.63 -4.52 3.66
CA THR A 16 -13.01 -4.59 4.17
C THR A 16 -13.22 -3.68 5.38
N LEU A 17 -14.48 -3.34 5.68
CA LEU A 17 -14.80 -2.60 6.91
C LEU A 17 -14.39 -3.38 8.17
N LEU A 18 -14.47 -4.71 8.12
CA LEU A 18 -14.01 -5.58 9.20
C LEU A 18 -12.51 -5.39 9.46
N ALA A 19 -11.68 -5.46 8.42
CA ALA A 19 -10.24 -5.26 8.54
C ALA A 19 -9.89 -3.84 9.02
N LEU A 20 -10.57 -2.82 8.49
CA LEU A 20 -10.39 -1.43 8.94
C LEU A 20 -10.70 -1.24 10.43
N ALA A 21 -11.82 -1.78 10.90
CA ALA A 21 -12.21 -1.69 12.31
C ALA A 21 -11.18 -2.36 13.22
N ASN A 22 -10.72 -3.56 12.86
CA ASN A 22 -9.70 -4.29 13.63
C ASN A 22 -8.32 -3.61 13.57
N ALA A 23 -7.93 -3.00 12.45
CA ALA A 23 -6.70 -2.23 12.36
C ALA A 23 -6.73 -1.01 13.32
N VAL A 24 -7.86 -0.29 13.36
CA VAL A 24 -8.07 0.82 14.30
C VAL A 24 -8.01 0.32 15.76
N GLU A 25 -8.68 -0.79 16.07
CA GLU A 25 -8.65 -1.39 17.42
C GLU A 25 -7.25 -1.85 17.82
N ALA A 26 -6.47 -2.38 16.88
CA ALA A 26 -5.06 -2.73 17.09
C ALA A 26 -4.15 -1.50 17.28
N GLY A 27 -4.68 -0.29 17.14
CA GLY A 27 -3.96 0.96 17.39
C GLY A 27 -2.91 1.29 16.32
N VAL A 28 -3.16 0.97 15.05
CA VAL A 28 -2.29 1.42 13.96
C VAL A 28 -2.36 2.94 13.79
N ASP A 29 -1.29 3.53 13.25
CA ASP A 29 -1.20 4.96 13.05
C ASP A 29 -1.76 5.42 11.71
N GLY A 30 -1.99 4.50 10.77
CA GLY A 30 -2.54 4.76 9.45
C GLY A 30 -2.95 3.48 8.74
N VAL A 31 -3.62 3.65 7.60
CA VAL A 31 -4.04 2.52 6.76
C VAL A 31 -3.60 2.73 5.32
N TRP A 32 -3.26 1.63 4.67
CA TRP A 32 -2.99 1.56 3.24
C TRP A 32 -4.05 0.69 2.61
N VAL A 33 -4.82 1.25 1.67
CA VAL A 33 -5.91 0.54 1.00
C VAL A 33 -5.77 0.64 -0.51
N THR A 34 -6.26 -0.37 -1.23
CA THR A 34 -6.23 -0.38 -2.69
C THR A 34 -7.60 -0.02 -3.24
N VAL A 35 -7.63 0.88 -4.21
CA VAL A 35 -8.86 1.44 -4.76
C VAL A 35 -8.96 1.16 -6.27
N GLN A 36 -10.13 0.71 -6.69
CA GLN A 36 -10.58 0.59 -8.08
C GLN A 36 -11.95 1.25 -8.26
N ALA A 37 -12.35 1.56 -9.48
CA ALA A 37 -13.70 2.06 -9.78
C ALA A 37 -14.60 0.92 -10.25
N SER A 38 -15.83 0.90 -9.75
CA SER A 38 -16.91 0.06 -10.26
C SER A 38 -17.34 0.49 -11.67
N GLY A 39 -18.16 -0.32 -12.33
CA GLY A 39 -18.70 0.00 -13.67
C GLY A 39 -19.57 1.25 -13.74
N ASP A 40 -20.14 1.67 -12.62
CA ASP A 40 -20.88 2.92 -12.45
C ASP A 40 -20.02 4.07 -11.87
N GLY A 41 -18.67 3.90 -11.86
CA GLY A 41 -17.72 4.95 -11.53
C GLY A 41 -17.51 5.21 -10.03
N VAL A 42 -18.05 4.37 -9.15
CA VAL A 42 -17.90 4.53 -7.70
C VAL A 42 -16.54 3.92 -7.24
N PRO A 43 -15.67 4.66 -6.54
CA PRO A 43 -14.46 4.10 -5.96
C PRO A 43 -14.77 3.08 -4.85
N VAL A 44 -14.26 1.86 -4.99
CA VAL A 44 -14.41 0.75 -4.04
C VAL A 44 -13.05 0.21 -3.62
N LEU A 45 -12.97 -0.38 -2.43
CA LEU A 45 -11.75 -0.96 -1.92
C LEU A 45 -11.61 -2.41 -2.41
N TYR A 46 -10.72 -2.65 -3.35
CA TYR A 46 -10.40 -3.99 -3.83
C TYR A 46 -9.05 -4.00 -4.58
N ARG A 47 -8.24 -5.05 -4.42
CA ARG A 47 -6.87 -5.06 -5.00
C ARG A 47 -6.71 -5.94 -6.24
N PRO A 48 -7.16 -7.22 -6.27
CA PRO A 48 -6.92 -8.07 -7.42
C PRO A 48 -7.60 -7.57 -8.70
N ALA A 49 -7.11 -8.03 -9.86
CA ALA A 49 -7.73 -7.70 -11.14
C ALA A 49 -9.06 -8.43 -11.36
N ASP A 50 -9.21 -9.62 -10.76
CA ASP A 50 -10.42 -10.44 -10.88
C ASP A 50 -11.04 -10.68 -9.50
N LEU A 51 -12.36 -10.54 -9.43
CA LEU A 51 -13.16 -10.76 -8.22
C LEU A 51 -13.05 -12.20 -7.69
N ALA A 52 -12.84 -13.20 -8.56
CA ALA A 52 -12.70 -14.60 -8.15
C ALA A 52 -11.48 -14.86 -7.25
N THR A 53 -10.51 -13.93 -7.20
CA THR A 53 -9.32 -14.08 -6.36
C THR A 53 -9.66 -14.08 -4.87
N LEU A 54 -10.55 -13.21 -4.43
CA LEU A 54 -10.88 -13.06 -3.00
C LEU A 54 -12.36 -13.29 -2.69
N THR A 55 -13.24 -13.21 -3.68
CA THR A 55 -14.69 -13.23 -3.48
C THR A 55 -15.35 -14.50 -4.03
N ASN A 56 -16.65 -14.61 -3.83
CA ASN A 56 -17.52 -15.59 -4.49
C ASN A 56 -18.07 -15.11 -5.84
N GLY A 57 -17.58 -13.96 -6.36
CA GLY A 57 -17.88 -13.45 -7.70
C GLY A 57 -16.76 -13.73 -8.69
N SER A 58 -16.85 -13.16 -9.89
CA SER A 58 -15.84 -13.29 -10.95
C SER A 58 -15.83 -12.08 -11.87
N GLY A 59 -14.76 -11.92 -12.65
CA GLY A 59 -14.56 -10.82 -13.57
C GLY A 59 -13.96 -9.57 -12.93
N PRO A 60 -13.68 -8.54 -13.71
CA PRO A 60 -13.07 -7.32 -13.22
C PRO A 60 -14.08 -6.44 -12.45
N VAL A 61 -13.57 -5.64 -11.51
CA VAL A 61 -14.38 -4.72 -10.69
C VAL A 61 -15.24 -3.79 -11.54
N ASN A 62 -14.68 -3.24 -12.60
CA ASN A 62 -15.39 -2.28 -13.49
C ASN A 62 -16.46 -2.90 -14.41
N SER A 63 -16.67 -4.21 -14.35
CA SER A 63 -17.82 -4.85 -15.03
C SER A 63 -19.06 -4.96 -14.13
N HIS A 64 -19.00 -4.48 -12.90
CA HIS A 64 -20.09 -4.55 -11.92
C HIS A 64 -20.36 -3.17 -11.33
N THR A 65 -21.62 -2.90 -11.00
CA THR A 65 -21.98 -1.69 -10.25
C THR A 65 -21.51 -1.80 -8.79
N ALA A 66 -21.32 -0.67 -8.12
CA ALA A 66 -20.96 -0.67 -6.70
C ALA A 66 -21.97 -1.47 -5.85
N GLN A 67 -23.26 -1.38 -6.17
CA GLN A 67 -24.30 -2.15 -5.48
C GLN A 67 -24.11 -3.67 -5.65
N GLN A 68 -23.77 -4.14 -6.85
CA GLN A 68 -23.48 -5.56 -7.10
C GLN A 68 -22.23 -6.02 -6.33
N LEU A 69 -21.18 -5.20 -6.36
CA LEU A 69 -19.94 -5.49 -5.66
C LEU A 69 -20.15 -5.63 -4.14
N GLN A 70 -20.96 -4.75 -3.54
CA GLN A 70 -21.25 -4.78 -2.11
C GLN A 70 -22.04 -6.02 -1.66
N GLN A 71 -22.58 -6.83 -2.59
CA GLN A 71 -23.25 -8.09 -2.28
C GLN A 71 -22.27 -9.29 -2.30
N LEU A 72 -21.06 -9.10 -2.82
CA LEU A 72 -20.06 -10.15 -2.86
C LEU A 72 -19.34 -10.30 -1.52
N ASN A 73 -19.07 -11.54 -1.15
CA ASN A 73 -18.29 -11.83 0.05
C ASN A 73 -16.79 -11.71 -0.23
N ALA A 74 -16.17 -10.61 0.19
CA ALA A 74 -14.75 -10.33 0.05
C ALA A 74 -13.84 -11.23 0.93
N GLY A 75 -14.42 -11.96 1.87
CA GLY A 75 -13.71 -12.93 2.70
C GLY A 75 -13.83 -14.38 2.21
N TRP A 76 -14.46 -14.63 1.04
CA TRP A 76 -14.77 -15.99 0.58
C TRP A 76 -13.54 -16.90 0.49
N ASN A 77 -12.44 -16.40 -0.03
CA ASN A 77 -11.18 -17.13 -0.19
C ASN A 77 -10.16 -16.82 0.92
N PHE A 78 -10.51 -16.02 1.93
CA PHE A 78 -9.63 -15.80 3.07
C PHE A 78 -9.41 -17.11 3.82
N THR A 79 -8.14 -17.42 4.11
CA THR A 79 -7.75 -18.62 4.87
C THR A 79 -7.34 -18.21 6.27
N GLY A 80 -8.02 -18.75 7.27
CA GLY A 80 -7.64 -18.57 8.67
C GLY A 80 -6.37 -19.34 9.04
N GLY A 81 -5.85 -19.08 10.23
CA GLY A 81 -4.64 -19.74 10.74
C GLY A 81 -4.76 -21.26 10.91
N ASP A 82 -5.97 -21.79 10.96
CA ASP A 82 -6.29 -23.22 10.98
C ASP A 82 -6.45 -23.85 9.58
N GLY A 83 -6.25 -23.06 8.52
CA GLY A 83 -6.46 -23.47 7.13
C GLY A 83 -7.94 -23.47 6.68
N GLY A 84 -8.87 -23.08 7.54
CA GLY A 84 -10.29 -22.96 7.23
C GLY A 84 -10.66 -21.66 6.52
N HIS A 85 -11.93 -21.55 6.12
CA HIS A 85 -12.50 -20.35 5.50
C HIS A 85 -13.62 -19.75 6.37
N PRO A 86 -13.30 -19.07 7.49
CA PRO A 86 -14.28 -18.62 8.47
C PRO A 86 -15.31 -17.65 7.87
N TYR A 87 -14.91 -16.84 6.90
CA TYR A 87 -15.76 -15.81 6.31
C TYR A 87 -16.74 -16.33 5.24
N ARG A 88 -16.73 -17.62 4.91
CA ARG A 88 -17.81 -18.21 4.09
C ARG A 88 -19.13 -18.24 4.81
N GLN A 89 -19.10 -18.39 6.14
CA GLN A 89 -20.31 -18.41 7.00
C GLN A 89 -20.60 -17.03 7.63
N GLN A 90 -19.59 -16.18 7.76
CA GLN A 90 -19.69 -14.82 8.30
C GLN A 90 -19.14 -13.82 7.25
N PRO A 91 -19.92 -13.48 6.22
CA PRO A 91 -19.43 -12.72 5.09
C PRO A 91 -18.83 -11.38 5.49
N ALA A 92 -17.68 -11.05 4.90
CA ALA A 92 -17.08 -9.72 4.93
C ALA A 92 -17.28 -9.05 3.57
N TYR A 93 -17.72 -7.79 3.58
CA TYR A 93 -18.04 -7.05 2.37
C TYR A 93 -17.04 -5.92 2.16
N PHE A 94 -16.66 -5.66 0.91
CA PHE A 94 -15.81 -4.52 0.63
C PHE A 94 -16.62 -3.22 0.49
N PRO A 95 -16.11 -2.13 1.09
CA PRO A 95 -16.79 -0.85 1.10
C PRO A 95 -16.53 -0.06 -0.17
N THR A 96 -17.35 0.98 -0.37
CA THR A 96 -16.92 2.14 -1.15
C THR A 96 -15.83 2.91 -0.41
N LEU A 97 -15.05 3.73 -1.13
CA LEU A 97 -14.04 4.58 -0.51
C LEU A 97 -14.67 5.54 0.51
N ALA A 98 -15.86 6.10 0.22
CA ALA A 98 -16.56 6.97 1.15
C ALA A 98 -16.90 6.28 2.47
N GLN A 99 -17.39 5.03 2.40
CA GLN A 99 -17.66 4.22 3.60
C GLN A 99 -16.39 3.90 4.40
N ALA A 100 -15.31 3.57 3.70
CA ALA A 100 -14.02 3.32 4.33
C ALA A 100 -13.48 4.56 5.07
N ILE A 101 -13.51 5.72 4.43
CA ILE A 101 -13.09 6.99 5.03
C ILE A 101 -13.94 7.34 6.26
N ALA A 102 -15.27 7.13 6.20
CA ALA A 102 -16.18 7.38 7.31
C ALA A 102 -15.96 6.43 8.51
N ALA A 103 -15.42 5.22 8.26
CA ALA A 103 -15.12 4.25 9.32
C ALA A 103 -13.80 4.52 10.06
N LEU A 104 -12.98 5.43 9.57
CA LEU A 104 -11.65 5.73 10.15
C LEU A 104 -11.70 6.98 11.04
N PRO A 105 -10.86 7.07 12.09
CA PRO A 105 -10.67 8.29 12.85
C PRO A 105 -10.34 9.48 11.94
N ALA A 106 -10.88 10.66 12.26
CA ALA A 106 -10.84 11.85 11.41
C ALA A 106 -9.40 12.29 11.01
N GLU A 107 -8.43 12.08 11.90
CA GLU A 107 -7.04 12.50 11.69
C GLU A 107 -6.13 11.37 11.20
N MET A 108 -6.65 10.13 11.07
CA MET A 108 -5.83 8.99 10.67
C MET A 108 -5.37 9.11 9.21
N PRO A 109 -4.06 9.05 8.93
CA PRO A 109 -3.53 9.03 7.57
C PRO A 109 -4.03 7.85 6.75
N VAL A 110 -4.37 8.11 5.49
CA VAL A 110 -4.84 7.09 4.54
C VAL A 110 -3.98 7.10 3.29
N PHE A 111 -3.36 5.98 2.99
CA PHE A 111 -2.60 5.78 1.76
C PHE A 111 -3.49 5.04 0.75
N LEU A 112 -3.70 5.64 -0.39
CA LEU A 112 -4.61 5.16 -1.44
C LEU A 112 -3.79 4.62 -2.61
N ASP A 113 -3.68 3.30 -2.73
CA ASP A 113 -3.01 2.62 -3.84
C ASP A 113 -3.99 2.44 -5.00
N LEU A 114 -3.91 3.33 -6.01
CA LEU A 114 -4.82 3.32 -7.16
C LEU A 114 -4.32 2.37 -8.24
N LYS A 115 -5.14 1.38 -8.63
CA LYS A 115 -4.74 0.26 -9.48
C LYS A 115 -5.68 -0.03 -10.66
N GLN A 116 -6.16 0.99 -11.33
CA GLN A 116 -7.02 0.78 -12.50
C GLN A 116 -6.68 1.76 -13.61
N THR A 117 -6.53 1.24 -14.81
CA THR A 117 -6.34 2.03 -16.04
C THR A 117 -7.58 1.95 -16.93
N PRO A 118 -7.88 3.00 -17.70
CA PRO A 118 -7.19 4.30 -17.73
C PRO A 118 -7.34 5.05 -16.39
N ALA A 119 -6.44 6.02 -16.12
CA ALA A 119 -6.42 6.81 -14.88
C ALA A 119 -7.76 7.51 -14.61
N GLN A 120 -8.32 8.11 -15.65
CA GLN A 120 -9.71 8.56 -15.65
C GLN A 120 -10.66 7.37 -15.96
N PRO A 121 -11.81 7.24 -15.30
CA PRO A 121 -12.42 8.17 -14.33
C PRO A 121 -12.03 7.93 -12.85
N LEU A 122 -11.17 6.94 -12.54
CA LEU A 122 -10.85 6.56 -11.16
C LEU A 122 -10.34 7.75 -10.33
N VAL A 123 -9.33 8.48 -10.84
CA VAL A 123 -8.66 9.54 -10.09
C VAL A 123 -9.60 10.67 -9.76
N SER A 124 -10.40 11.15 -10.72
CA SER A 124 -11.41 12.20 -10.48
C SER A 124 -12.48 11.78 -9.48
N ALA A 125 -12.94 10.52 -9.54
CA ALA A 125 -13.92 10.00 -8.58
C ALA A 125 -13.32 9.90 -7.16
N VAL A 126 -12.07 9.47 -7.01
CA VAL A 126 -11.35 9.46 -5.74
C VAL A 126 -11.19 10.88 -5.20
N ALA A 127 -10.74 11.83 -6.03
CA ALA A 127 -10.58 13.22 -5.64
C ALA A 127 -11.89 13.85 -5.16
N GLN A 128 -13.01 13.54 -5.84
CA GLN A 128 -14.33 13.99 -5.42
C GLN A 128 -14.68 13.44 -4.03
N VAL A 129 -14.55 12.12 -3.80
CA VAL A 129 -14.83 11.50 -2.49
C VAL A 129 -13.99 12.13 -1.40
N LEU A 130 -12.69 12.37 -1.63
CA LEU A 130 -11.81 12.98 -0.64
C LEU A 130 -12.20 14.42 -0.30
N ARG A 131 -12.66 15.21 -1.29
CA ARG A 131 -13.19 16.56 -1.05
C ARG A 131 -14.50 16.53 -0.26
N GLU A 132 -15.44 15.69 -0.64
CA GLU A 132 -16.75 15.56 0.01
C GLU A 132 -16.65 15.06 1.46
N THR A 133 -15.69 14.17 1.74
CA THR A 133 -15.46 13.62 3.10
C THR A 133 -14.49 14.45 3.93
N GLY A 134 -13.89 15.52 3.38
CA GLY A 134 -12.88 16.33 4.05
C GLY A 134 -11.54 15.61 4.28
N ALA A 135 -11.30 14.48 3.61
CA ALA A 135 -10.14 13.63 3.85
C ALA A 135 -8.91 13.99 3.01
N THR A 136 -8.98 15.00 2.12
CA THR A 136 -7.91 15.34 1.18
C THR A 136 -6.54 15.53 1.84
N ARG A 137 -6.48 16.25 2.96
CA ARG A 137 -5.20 16.58 3.63
C ARG A 137 -4.54 15.40 4.34
N ARG A 138 -5.31 14.38 4.74
CA ARG A 138 -4.81 13.18 5.40
C ARG A 138 -4.60 12.01 4.46
N SER A 139 -4.87 12.19 3.17
CA SER A 139 -4.77 11.15 2.15
C SER A 139 -3.56 11.36 1.25
N VAL A 140 -2.84 10.27 0.98
CA VAL A 140 -1.70 10.23 0.07
C VAL A 140 -1.98 9.19 -1.02
N VAL A 141 -1.97 9.61 -2.27
CA VAL A 141 -2.11 8.70 -3.41
C VAL A 141 -0.78 8.03 -3.72
N TYR A 142 -0.82 6.75 -3.98
CA TYR A 142 0.27 5.96 -4.52
C TYR A 142 -0.21 5.20 -5.77
N SER A 143 0.64 5.08 -6.75
CA SER A 143 0.46 4.15 -7.87
C SER A 143 1.81 3.81 -8.49
N THR A 144 1.88 2.65 -9.15
CA THR A 144 2.99 2.27 -10.03
C THR A 144 2.76 2.72 -11.48
N ASP A 145 1.60 3.30 -11.77
CA ASP A 145 1.22 3.83 -13.08
C ASP A 145 1.46 5.35 -13.11
N ALA A 146 2.21 5.81 -14.10
CA ALA A 146 2.61 7.21 -14.21
C ALA A 146 1.43 8.14 -14.57
N ASP A 147 0.47 7.65 -15.35
CA ASP A 147 -0.69 8.44 -15.75
C ASP A 147 -1.61 8.67 -14.53
N ILE A 148 -1.76 7.65 -13.66
CA ILE A 148 -2.52 7.79 -12.42
C ILE A 148 -1.87 8.83 -11.50
N THR A 149 -0.55 8.80 -11.34
CA THR A 149 0.14 9.78 -10.48
C THR A 149 0.10 11.19 -11.06
N ALA A 150 0.24 11.34 -12.37
CA ALA A 150 0.14 12.63 -13.04
C ALA A 150 -1.27 13.24 -12.90
N GLU A 151 -2.30 12.44 -13.11
CA GLU A 151 -3.70 12.87 -12.96
C GLU A 151 -4.03 13.23 -11.50
N ALA A 152 -3.53 12.45 -10.53
CA ALA A 152 -3.73 12.76 -9.11
C ALA A 152 -3.06 14.10 -8.72
N ILE A 153 -1.90 14.42 -9.27
CA ILE A 153 -1.25 15.73 -9.09
C ILE A 153 -2.11 16.84 -9.73
N ALA A 154 -2.65 16.62 -10.93
CA ALA A 154 -3.53 17.58 -11.61
C ALA A 154 -4.82 17.86 -10.82
N GLU A 155 -5.36 16.86 -10.11
CA GLU A 155 -6.50 16.98 -9.20
C GLU A 155 -6.15 17.66 -7.85
N GLY A 156 -4.88 18.03 -7.63
CA GLY A 156 -4.39 18.67 -6.41
C GLY A 156 -4.25 17.73 -5.20
N LEU A 157 -4.13 16.42 -5.44
CA LEU A 157 -3.95 15.43 -4.38
C LEU A 157 -2.46 15.33 -3.97
N GLN A 158 -2.21 14.94 -2.73
CA GLN A 158 -0.87 14.56 -2.30
C GLN A 158 -0.51 13.21 -2.92
N VAL A 159 0.66 13.12 -3.56
CA VAL A 159 1.12 11.92 -4.24
C VAL A 159 2.47 11.50 -3.69
N ALA A 160 2.62 10.22 -3.34
CA ALA A 160 3.90 9.64 -2.95
C ALA A 160 4.90 9.68 -4.12
N GLU A 161 6.19 9.59 -3.81
CA GLU A 161 7.23 9.43 -4.83
C GLU A 161 6.99 8.15 -5.65
N SER A 162 7.31 8.20 -6.93
CA SER A 162 7.16 7.02 -7.80
C SER A 162 8.09 5.90 -7.32
N ARG A 163 7.59 4.66 -7.43
CA ARG A 163 8.37 3.47 -7.09
C ARG A 163 9.71 3.41 -7.82
N ASP A 164 9.75 3.86 -9.07
CA ASP A 164 10.96 3.82 -9.90
C ASP A 164 12.02 4.82 -9.42
N ALA A 165 11.64 6.02 -9.01
CA ALA A 165 12.56 7.00 -8.45
C ALA A 165 13.12 6.52 -7.11
N THR A 166 12.25 6.03 -6.22
CA THR A 166 12.65 5.44 -4.93
C THR A 166 13.62 4.27 -5.13
N ARG A 167 13.29 3.32 -6.02
CA ARG A 167 14.14 2.16 -6.32
C ARG A 167 15.49 2.58 -6.90
N LEU A 168 15.51 3.52 -7.85
CA LEU A 168 16.74 3.98 -8.47
C LEU A 168 17.68 4.61 -7.43
N ARG A 169 17.15 5.47 -6.57
CA ARG A 169 17.92 6.10 -5.49
C ARG A 169 18.49 5.06 -4.52
N LEU A 170 17.68 4.09 -4.09
CA LEU A 170 18.14 3.00 -3.22
C LEU A 170 19.26 2.18 -3.87
N LEU A 171 19.12 1.83 -5.14
CA LEU A 171 20.17 1.10 -5.87
C LEU A 171 21.45 1.94 -6.00
N ASN A 172 21.35 3.25 -6.30
CA ASN A 172 22.49 4.14 -6.35
C ASN A 172 23.18 4.28 -4.98
N MET A 173 22.41 4.32 -3.89
CA MET A 173 22.97 4.30 -2.54
C MET A 173 23.69 2.98 -2.24
N ALA A 174 23.07 1.85 -2.57
CA ALA A 174 23.64 0.52 -2.28
C ALA A 174 24.94 0.26 -3.05
N VAL A 175 24.98 0.62 -4.35
CA VAL A 175 26.12 0.30 -5.24
C VAL A 175 27.20 1.40 -5.25
N ASN A 176 26.77 2.67 -5.31
CA ASN A 176 27.66 3.79 -5.58
C ASN A 176 27.83 4.75 -4.39
N ARG A 177 27.11 4.55 -3.31
CA ARG A 177 27.01 5.50 -2.17
C ARG A 177 26.65 6.93 -2.63
N ARG A 178 25.75 7.03 -3.62
CA ARG A 178 25.31 8.31 -4.20
C ARG A 178 23.81 8.48 -4.01
N CYS A 179 23.43 9.61 -3.43
CA CYS A 179 22.04 10.02 -3.29
C CYS A 179 21.56 10.67 -4.61
N ASP A 180 21.13 9.86 -5.57
CA ASP A 180 20.73 10.30 -6.90
C ASP A 180 19.65 9.36 -7.46
N PRO A 181 18.52 9.87 -8.00
CA PRO A 181 18.12 11.29 -8.08
C PRO A 181 17.88 11.93 -6.71
N ALA A 182 17.94 13.25 -6.64
CA ALA A 182 17.63 13.98 -5.41
C ALA A 182 16.19 13.69 -4.95
N PRO A 183 15.92 13.62 -3.62
CA PRO A 183 14.57 13.42 -3.12
C PRO A 183 13.66 14.61 -3.41
N ASP A 184 12.38 14.32 -3.68
CA ASP A 184 11.32 15.33 -3.83
C ASP A 184 10.83 15.76 -2.44
N PRO A 185 11.00 17.04 -2.04
CA PRO A 185 10.61 17.49 -0.70
C PRO A 185 9.13 17.27 -0.38
N GLY A 186 8.84 16.90 0.87
CA GLY A 186 7.47 16.78 1.39
C GLY A 186 6.70 15.55 0.93
N LYS A 187 7.32 14.66 0.15
CA LYS A 187 6.68 13.41 -0.29
C LYS A 187 6.92 12.24 0.66
N TRP A 188 6.14 11.20 0.48
CA TRP A 188 6.39 9.88 1.03
C TRP A 188 7.08 9.02 -0.01
N ALA A 189 8.11 8.27 0.40
CA ALA A 189 8.74 7.24 -0.40
C ALA A 189 8.63 5.88 0.30
N GLY A 190 8.40 4.82 -0.45
CA GLY A 190 8.27 3.49 0.14
C GLY A 190 8.83 2.39 -0.74
N PHE A 191 9.53 1.44 -0.10
CA PHE A 191 10.05 0.25 -0.76
C PHE A 191 10.18 -0.91 0.22
N GLU A 192 10.28 -2.15 -0.30
CA GLU A 192 10.44 -3.34 0.53
C GLU A 192 11.75 -3.30 1.32
N MET A 193 11.70 -3.77 2.59
CA MET A 193 12.89 -3.95 3.42
C MET A 193 13.86 -4.92 2.79
N HIS A 194 13.33 -6.06 2.31
CA HIS A 194 14.08 -7.11 1.63
C HIS A 194 13.53 -7.29 0.22
N ARG A 195 14.42 -7.41 -0.74
CA ARG A 195 14.05 -7.62 -2.14
C ARG A 195 14.91 -8.68 -2.79
N ASP A 196 14.27 -9.72 -3.31
CA ASP A 196 14.93 -10.64 -4.23
C ASP A 196 15.14 -9.93 -5.57
N ILE A 197 16.39 -9.77 -5.95
CA ILE A 197 16.81 -9.23 -7.24
C ILE A 197 17.63 -10.25 -7.99
N THR A 198 17.58 -10.19 -9.31
CA THR A 198 18.40 -11.01 -10.17
C THR A 198 19.40 -10.11 -10.88
N VAL A 199 20.68 -10.31 -10.59
CA VAL A 199 21.77 -9.66 -11.31
C VAL A 199 22.09 -10.51 -12.53
N THR A 200 22.03 -9.89 -13.72
CA THR A 200 22.35 -10.53 -14.99
C THR A 200 23.62 -9.91 -15.55
N GLU A 201 24.64 -10.72 -15.76
CA GLU A 201 25.92 -10.31 -16.35
C GLU A 201 26.08 -10.95 -17.71
N LYS A 202 26.53 -10.18 -18.68
CA LYS A 202 26.80 -10.67 -20.03
C LYS A 202 28.30 -10.96 -20.18
N PHE A 203 28.66 -12.20 -20.29
CA PHE A 203 30.01 -12.67 -20.58
C PHE A 203 30.21 -12.92 -22.09
N THR A 204 31.45 -13.10 -22.52
CA THR A 204 31.79 -13.36 -23.93
C THR A 204 31.10 -14.59 -24.49
N LEU A 205 30.90 -15.63 -23.71
CA LEU A 205 30.32 -16.93 -24.15
C LEU A 205 29.02 -17.28 -23.45
N GLY A 206 28.30 -16.29 -22.85
CA GLY A 206 27.03 -16.58 -22.21
C GLY A 206 26.52 -15.49 -21.29
N ILE A 207 25.50 -15.84 -20.52
CA ILE A 207 24.88 -14.97 -19.53
C ILE A 207 25.04 -15.61 -18.16
N GLY A 208 25.58 -14.87 -17.19
CA GLY A 208 25.57 -15.23 -15.78
C GLY A 208 24.31 -14.65 -15.11
N VAL A 209 23.66 -15.44 -14.28
CA VAL A 209 22.46 -15.02 -13.51
C VAL A 209 22.69 -15.35 -12.05
N SER A 210 22.66 -14.32 -11.20
CA SER A 210 22.90 -14.44 -9.76
C SER A 210 21.69 -13.89 -9.00
N PRO A 211 20.89 -14.73 -8.32
CA PRO A 211 19.86 -14.25 -7.40
C PRO A 211 20.53 -13.68 -6.15
N ILE A 212 20.04 -12.53 -5.69
CA ILE A 212 20.52 -11.85 -4.48
C ILE A 212 19.28 -11.43 -3.69
N ASN A 213 19.27 -11.75 -2.38
CA ASN A 213 18.35 -11.10 -1.45
C ASN A 213 19.02 -9.80 -0.98
N ALA A 214 18.46 -8.66 -1.41
CA ALA A 214 19.05 -7.35 -1.16
C ALA A 214 18.34 -6.63 -0.02
N GLU A 215 19.11 -6.20 0.98
CA GLU A 215 18.70 -5.20 1.95
C GLU A 215 19.11 -3.84 1.39
N LEU A 216 18.10 -3.03 0.99
CA LEU A 216 18.35 -1.73 0.36
C LEU A 216 18.25 -0.58 1.35
N TRP A 217 17.62 -0.80 2.50
CA TRP A 217 17.46 0.19 3.54
C TRP A 217 18.52 0.03 4.63
N ASP A 218 19.29 1.07 4.86
CA ASP A 218 20.21 1.26 5.97
C ASP A 218 20.13 2.72 6.47
N PRO A 219 20.75 3.11 7.59
CA PRO A 219 20.71 4.50 8.06
C PRO A 219 21.18 5.52 7.02
N ALA A 220 22.18 5.18 6.19
CA ALA A 220 22.71 6.09 5.17
C ALA A 220 21.72 6.26 4.00
N SER A 221 20.99 5.20 3.61
CA SER A 221 19.95 5.31 2.59
C SER A 221 18.76 6.11 3.12
N VAL A 222 18.31 5.91 4.37
CA VAL A 222 17.26 6.74 4.98
C VAL A 222 17.69 8.20 5.06
N GLU A 223 18.92 8.48 5.51
CA GLU A 223 19.48 9.84 5.52
C GLU A 223 19.47 10.49 4.13
N CYS A 224 19.77 9.73 3.07
CA CYS A 224 19.69 10.23 1.69
C CYS A 224 18.29 10.72 1.31
N PHE A 225 17.22 10.07 1.80
CA PHE A 225 15.85 10.49 1.53
C PHE A 225 15.42 11.68 2.40
N THR A 226 15.88 11.75 3.64
CA THR A 226 15.35 12.67 4.65
C THR A 226 16.21 13.91 4.88
N ALA A 227 17.54 13.82 4.67
CA ALA A 227 18.44 14.94 4.90
C ALA A 227 18.22 16.08 3.91
N GLY A 228 17.87 17.27 4.44
CA GLY A 228 17.63 18.45 3.63
C GLY A 228 16.31 18.45 2.86
N SER A 229 15.44 17.48 3.12
CA SER A 229 14.08 17.40 2.58
C SER A 229 13.11 17.01 3.68
N ASP A 230 11.83 17.39 3.54
CA ASP A 230 10.76 16.92 4.42
C ASP A 230 10.18 15.57 3.96
N MET A 231 10.95 14.79 3.19
CA MET A 231 10.51 13.49 2.72
C MET A 231 10.42 12.51 3.89
N LYS A 232 9.40 11.66 3.86
CA LYS A 232 9.18 10.58 4.82
C LYS A 232 9.33 9.22 4.15
N VAL A 233 9.87 8.26 4.87
CA VAL A 233 10.15 6.92 4.34
C VAL A 233 9.32 5.85 5.03
N ILE A 234 8.82 4.91 4.21
CA ILE A 234 8.02 3.76 4.65
C ILE A 234 8.75 2.47 4.27
N GLY A 235 9.08 1.64 5.25
CA GLY A 235 9.53 0.27 5.00
C GLY A 235 8.35 -0.63 4.64
N PHE A 236 8.36 -1.24 3.44
CA PHE A 236 7.32 -2.18 3.02
C PHE A 236 7.63 -3.60 3.45
N ALA A 237 6.58 -4.42 3.63
CA ALA A 237 6.65 -5.83 4.01
C ALA A 237 7.39 -6.08 5.33
N VAL A 238 7.16 -5.21 6.31
CA VAL A 238 7.67 -5.38 7.68
C VAL A 238 6.75 -6.33 8.43
N ASN A 239 7.04 -7.63 8.40
CA ASN A 239 6.14 -8.66 8.90
C ASN A 239 6.72 -9.47 10.07
N THR A 240 7.93 -9.11 10.53
CA THR A 240 8.60 -9.70 11.70
C THR A 240 9.06 -8.63 12.68
N LEU A 241 9.32 -9.02 13.92
CA LEU A 241 9.90 -8.12 14.92
C LEU A 241 11.31 -7.65 14.49
N ASP A 242 12.09 -8.54 13.86
CA ASP A 242 13.44 -8.22 13.40
C ASP A 242 13.41 -7.13 12.31
N ASP A 243 12.49 -7.24 11.34
CA ASP A 243 12.30 -6.21 10.31
C ASP A 243 11.84 -4.88 10.92
N TYR A 244 10.96 -4.94 11.93
CA TYR A 244 10.51 -3.75 12.63
C TYR A 244 11.67 -3.04 13.35
N GLN A 245 12.50 -3.78 14.07
CA GLN A 245 13.68 -3.25 14.75
C GLN A 245 14.72 -2.72 13.75
N LEU A 246 14.87 -3.39 12.61
CA LEU A 246 15.74 -2.92 11.53
C LEU A 246 15.26 -1.57 10.98
N ALA A 247 13.96 -1.43 10.74
CA ALA A 247 13.35 -0.18 10.29
C ALA A 247 13.51 0.97 11.32
N GLU A 248 13.30 0.67 12.61
CA GLU A 248 13.54 1.64 13.70
C GLU A 248 15.01 2.08 13.75
N LYS A 249 15.94 1.12 13.69
CA LYS A 249 17.39 1.39 13.70
C LYS A 249 17.84 2.19 12.47
N ALA A 250 17.19 1.97 11.32
CA ALA A 250 17.44 2.74 10.10
C ALA A 250 16.89 4.16 10.18
N GLY A 251 15.98 4.46 11.13
CA GLY A 251 15.36 5.78 11.31
C GLY A 251 14.17 6.03 10.39
N MET A 252 13.45 4.98 9.98
CA MET A 252 12.26 5.12 9.12
C MET A 252 11.09 5.78 9.85
N ASP A 253 10.31 6.58 9.13
CA ASP A 253 9.12 7.26 9.65
C ASP A 253 7.95 6.29 9.86
N ALA A 254 7.83 5.29 8.99
CA ALA A 254 6.74 4.34 9.02
C ALA A 254 7.13 2.94 8.51
N VAL A 255 6.34 1.96 8.91
CA VAL A 255 6.40 0.58 8.42
C VAL A 255 5.03 0.13 7.94
N LEU A 256 5.00 -0.60 6.81
CA LEU A 256 3.80 -1.19 6.24
C LEU A 256 3.75 -2.67 6.63
N VAL A 257 2.73 -3.05 7.40
CA VAL A 257 2.59 -4.37 8.02
C VAL A 257 1.35 -5.10 7.52
N ASP A 258 1.46 -6.41 7.30
CA ASP A 258 0.32 -7.25 6.93
C ASP A 258 -0.53 -7.64 8.15
N SER A 259 0.07 -7.77 9.35
CA SER A 259 -0.62 -8.08 10.59
C SER A 259 -0.53 -6.95 11.62
N PRO A 260 -1.53 -6.07 11.72
CA PRO A 260 -1.68 -5.11 12.81
C PRO A 260 -1.63 -5.76 14.20
N LEU A 261 -2.25 -6.94 14.36
CA LEU A 261 -2.27 -7.67 15.63
C LEU A 261 -0.88 -8.14 16.08
N ALA A 262 -0.02 -8.53 15.15
CA ALA A 262 1.37 -8.85 15.44
C ALA A 262 2.16 -7.57 15.75
N ALA A 263 2.02 -6.54 14.93
CA ALA A 263 2.76 -5.29 15.03
C ALA A 263 2.46 -4.51 16.33
N GLN A 264 1.23 -4.59 16.84
CA GLN A 264 0.87 -4.02 18.14
C GLN A 264 1.80 -4.50 19.27
N ARG A 265 2.26 -5.76 19.20
CA ARG A 265 3.13 -6.38 20.22
C ARG A 265 4.59 -5.96 20.10
N TRP A 266 4.99 -5.29 19.01
CA TRP A 266 6.38 -4.86 18.76
C TRP A 266 6.67 -3.49 19.37
N ARG A 267 5.64 -2.65 19.57
CA ARG A 267 5.80 -1.32 20.17
C ARG A 267 6.37 -1.42 21.59
N GLY A 268 7.50 -0.75 21.82
CA GLY A 268 8.13 -0.68 23.13
C GLY A 268 8.94 -1.92 23.54
N ARG A 269 9.34 -2.74 22.58
CA ARG A 269 10.27 -3.88 22.81
C ARG A 269 11.68 -3.59 22.35
#